data_55a958416a5fb8e89cedb5360ef4c37d
#
_entry.id   55a958416a5fb8e89cedb5360ef4c37d
#
_cell.length_a   1.000
_cell.length_b   1.000
_cell.length_c   1.000
_cell.angle_alpha   90.00
_cell.angle_beta   90.00
_cell.angle_gamma   90.00
#
_symmetry.space_group_name_H-M   'P 1'
#
loop_
_entity.id
_entity.type
_entity.pdbx_description
1 polymer ?
#
loop_
_entity_poly.entity_id
_entity_poly.type
_entity_poly.pdbx_seq_one_letter_code
_entity_poly.pdbx_strand_id
1 'polypeptide(L)'
;LRLDVAYCLDKNFLKRLRQHCDWLKQDFVLIGELLHGDYAQWVNPEMLHSCTNYECYKGLYSSFNCMNMFEICHSLKNQFGPENWCRYRGMHLLCFVDNHDVSRIASQLTNERHLPLIYGMLFGMPGIPCVYYGSEWGTKANKSEGDPALRVSFEKPEWNDLTELISKMAEAHKNSKALCYGSIKIPVLTNTVS
;
A
#
# COMPACT_ATOMS: atom_id res chain seq x y z
N LEU A 1 0.85 16.07 -0.95
CA LEU A 1 2.32 16.10 -0.75
C LEU A 1 2.77 14.82 -0.06
N ARG A 2 3.77 14.13 -0.62
CA ARG A 2 4.49 13.04 0.05
C ARG A 2 5.77 13.60 0.68
N LEU A 3 5.99 13.28 1.94
CA LEU A 3 7.20 13.63 2.68
C LEU A 3 8.12 12.41 2.75
N ASP A 4 9.31 12.58 2.22
CA ASP A 4 10.37 11.57 2.24
C ASP A 4 10.91 11.41 3.65
N VAL A 5 11.26 10.18 4.05
CA VAL A 5 11.85 9.87 5.36
C VAL A 5 11.12 10.55 6.52
N ALA A 6 9.80 10.56 6.49
CA ALA A 6 8.98 11.36 7.42
C ALA A 6 9.19 11.01 8.90
N TYR A 7 9.68 9.80 9.19
CA TYR A 7 10.00 9.38 10.56
C TYR A 7 11.22 10.10 11.17
N CYS A 8 12.03 10.77 10.34
CA CYS A 8 13.16 11.61 10.78
C CYS A 8 12.78 13.09 10.95
N LEU A 9 11.57 13.49 10.54
CA LEU A 9 11.15 14.88 10.62
C LEU A 9 10.71 15.24 12.05
N ASP A 10 11.00 16.49 12.45
CA ASP A 10 10.53 17.02 13.72
C ASP A 10 9.00 17.08 13.78
N LYS A 11 8.42 16.57 14.87
CA LYS A 11 6.96 16.51 15.03
C LYS A 11 6.30 17.89 15.11
N ASN A 12 6.98 18.91 15.66
CA ASN A 12 6.45 20.26 15.67
C ASN A 12 6.44 20.87 14.26
N PHE A 13 7.46 20.56 13.46
CA PHE A 13 7.46 20.91 12.03
C PHE A 13 6.26 20.29 11.31
N LEU A 14 5.99 19.00 11.51
CA LEU A 14 4.84 18.31 10.88
C LEU A 14 3.51 18.93 11.31
N LYS A 15 3.34 19.28 12.58
CA LYS A 15 2.14 19.96 13.06
C LYS A 15 1.95 21.34 12.41
N ARG A 16 3.00 22.12 12.33
CA ARG A 16 2.96 23.44 11.67
C ARG A 16 2.70 23.33 10.17
N LEU A 17 3.32 22.35 9.53
CA LEU A 17 3.07 22.06 8.11
C LEU A 17 1.60 21.68 7.88
N ARG A 18 1.03 20.82 8.74
CA ARG A 18 -0.38 20.42 8.67
C ARG A 18 -1.29 21.65 8.76
N GLN A 19 -1.11 22.48 9.79
CA GLN A 19 -1.89 23.71 9.98
C GLN A 19 -1.80 24.66 8.79
N HIS A 20 -0.60 24.82 8.23
CA HIS A 20 -0.38 25.66 7.05
C HIS A 20 -1.10 25.11 5.82
N CYS A 21 -1.01 23.79 5.57
CA CYS A 21 -1.70 23.16 4.45
C CYS A 21 -3.22 23.26 4.57
N ASP A 22 -3.77 23.01 5.76
CA ASP A 22 -5.22 23.10 6.01
C ASP A 22 -5.74 24.54 5.84
N TRP A 23 -4.92 25.55 6.15
CA TRP A 23 -5.23 26.94 5.90
C TRP A 23 -5.23 27.29 4.42
N LEU A 24 -4.28 26.75 3.64
CA LEU A 24 -4.19 26.99 2.19
C LEU A 24 -5.27 26.23 1.41
N LYS A 25 -5.56 25.00 1.79
CA LYS A 25 -6.47 24.13 1.06
C LYS A 25 -6.98 23.01 1.97
N GLN A 26 -8.27 23.04 2.34
CA GLN A 26 -8.88 22.11 3.30
C GLN A 26 -8.77 20.62 2.93
N ASP A 27 -8.71 20.30 1.63
CA ASP A 27 -8.59 18.92 1.12
C ASP A 27 -7.14 18.55 0.73
N PHE A 28 -6.15 19.28 1.26
CA PHE A 28 -4.74 19.01 0.99
C PHE A 28 -4.24 17.81 1.79
N VAL A 29 -3.80 16.76 1.10
CA VAL A 29 -3.37 15.51 1.74
C VAL A 29 -1.87 15.48 1.97
N LEU A 30 -1.47 15.18 3.21
CA LEU A 30 -0.08 14.91 3.61
C LEU A 30 0.12 13.41 3.82
N ILE A 31 1.05 12.82 3.07
CA ILE A 31 1.42 11.41 3.18
C ILE A 31 2.90 11.34 3.57
N GLY A 32 3.24 10.59 4.62
CA GLY A 32 4.62 10.40 5.03
C GLY A 32 5.16 9.05 4.58
N GLU A 33 6.43 9.01 4.23
CA GLU A 33 7.13 7.75 4.15
C GLU A 33 7.54 7.30 5.55
N LEU A 34 6.97 6.17 5.98
CA LEU A 34 7.33 5.48 7.22
C LEU A 34 7.68 4.04 6.88
N LEU A 35 8.88 3.60 7.26
CA LEU A 35 9.34 2.24 6.93
C LEU A 35 8.92 1.22 7.98
N HIS A 36 8.85 1.63 9.25
CA HIS A 36 8.58 0.76 10.40
C HIS A 36 8.12 1.58 11.61
N GLY A 37 7.79 0.89 12.70
CA GLY A 37 7.37 1.51 13.95
C GLY A 37 5.85 1.64 14.08
N ASP A 38 5.41 2.42 15.05
CA ASP A 38 3.99 2.70 15.28
C ASP A 38 3.57 3.92 14.47
N TYR A 39 2.85 3.68 13.38
CA TYR A 39 2.40 4.72 12.44
C TYR A 39 1.51 5.79 13.10
N ALA A 40 0.78 5.45 14.16
CA ALA A 40 -0.09 6.39 14.87
C ALA A 40 0.67 7.58 15.49
N GLN A 41 1.98 7.44 15.68
CA GLN A 41 2.81 8.54 16.18
C GLN A 41 2.94 9.68 15.16
N TRP A 42 2.72 9.45 13.88
CA TRP A 42 2.81 10.44 12.79
C TRP A 42 1.48 10.64 12.08
N VAL A 43 0.68 9.57 11.93
CA VAL A 43 -0.63 9.62 11.27
C VAL A 43 -1.70 9.88 12.33
N ASN A 44 -2.11 11.13 12.43
CA ASN A 44 -3.11 11.59 13.40
C ASN A 44 -3.70 12.95 12.97
N PRO A 45 -4.75 13.45 13.61
CA PRO A 45 -5.40 14.70 13.21
C PRO A 45 -4.50 15.95 13.20
N GLU A 46 -3.37 15.93 13.90
CA GLU A 46 -2.48 17.08 14.00
C GLU A 46 -1.31 17.08 12.99
N MET A 47 -0.99 15.91 12.39
CA MET A 47 0.19 15.74 11.53
C MET A 47 -0.18 15.17 10.17
N LEU A 48 0.22 13.92 9.89
CA LEU A 48 0.01 13.30 8.58
C LEU A 48 -1.41 12.71 8.46
N HIS A 49 -1.96 12.72 7.26
CA HIS A 49 -3.22 12.05 6.95
C HIS A 49 -3.02 10.55 6.73
N SER A 50 -1.87 10.17 6.17
CA SER A 50 -1.55 8.80 5.80
C SER A 50 -0.03 8.58 5.78
N CYS A 51 0.38 7.33 5.74
CA CYS A 51 1.76 6.94 5.48
C CYS A 51 1.85 5.67 4.66
N THR A 52 3.05 5.38 4.15
CA THR A 52 3.36 4.14 3.44
C THR A 52 3.24 2.93 4.36
N ASN A 53 2.52 1.90 3.92
CA ASN A 53 2.27 0.68 4.70
C ASN A 53 3.24 -0.43 4.31
N TYR A 54 4.50 -0.31 4.73
CA TYR A 54 5.54 -1.31 4.46
C TYR A 54 5.29 -2.65 5.15
N GLU A 55 4.57 -2.67 6.27
CA GLU A 55 4.20 -3.93 6.96
C GLU A 55 3.28 -4.78 6.08
N CYS A 56 2.23 -4.18 5.50
CA CYS A 56 1.37 -4.90 4.55
C CYS A 56 2.08 -5.21 3.24
N TYR A 57 2.94 -4.31 2.72
CA TYR A 57 3.77 -4.60 1.55
C TYR A 57 4.57 -5.89 1.74
N LYS A 58 5.30 -6.01 2.87
CA LYS A 58 6.05 -7.22 3.19
C LYS A 58 5.13 -8.44 3.29
N GLY A 59 4.05 -8.32 4.03
CA GLY A 59 3.07 -9.41 4.21
C GLY A 59 2.47 -9.88 2.87
N LEU A 60 2.20 -8.96 1.94
CA LEU A 60 1.66 -9.31 0.62
C LEU A 60 2.62 -10.22 -0.16
N TYR A 61 3.79 -9.72 -0.55
CA TYR A 61 4.67 -10.52 -1.42
C TYR A 61 5.18 -11.80 -0.74
N SER A 62 5.45 -11.75 0.55
CA SER A 62 5.93 -12.89 1.32
C SER A 62 4.87 -14.00 1.38
N SER A 63 3.62 -13.63 1.63
CA SER A 63 2.51 -14.61 1.66
C SER A 63 2.34 -15.35 0.34
N PHE A 64 2.43 -14.66 -0.78
CA PHE A 64 2.33 -15.28 -2.11
C PHE A 64 3.56 -16.12 -2.45
N ASN A 65 4.76 -15.67 -2.11
CA ASN A 65 5.99 -16.41 -2.39
C ASN A 65 6.13 -17.68 -1.53
N CYS A 66 5.72 -17.60 -0.28
CA CYS A 66 5.80 -18.74 0.66
C CYS A 66 4.53 -19.60 0.68
N MET A 67 3.50 -19.25 -0.11
CA MET A 67 2.16 -19.87 -0.05
C MET A 67 1.61 -19.92 1.37
N ASN A 68 1.84 -18.83 2.13
CA ASN A 68 1.47 -18.72 3.54
C ASN A 68 0.65 -17.45 3.79
N MET A 69 -0.67 -17.56 3.69
CA MET A 69 -1.59 -16.43 3.89
C MET A 69 -1.71 -15.97 5.34
N PHE A 70 -1.16 -16.70 6.32
CA PHE A 70 -1.16 -16.30 7.73
C PHE A 70 -0.39 -14.99 7.94
N GLU A 71 0.65 -14.73 7.16
CA GLU A 71 1.49 -13.53 7.32
C GLU A 71 0.71 -12.25 7.00
N ILE A 72 0.13 -12.14 5.80
CA ILE A 72 -0.68 -10.96 5.46
C ILE A 72 -1.93 -10.84 6.32
N CYS A 73 -2.57 -11.96 6.65
CA CYS A 73 -3.73 -11.94 7.53
C CYS A 73 -3.40 -11.47 8.94
N HIS A 74 -2.21 -11.81 9.47
CA HIS A 74 -1.74 -11.29 10.75
C HIS A 74 -1.60 -9.76 10.70
N SER A 75 -0.93 -9.22 9.67
CA SER A 75 -0.78 -7.78 9.48
C SER A 75 -2.14 -7.08 9.36
N LEU A 76 -3.06 -7.62 8.57
CA LEU A 76 -4.39 -7.05 8.41
C LEU A 76 -5.22 -7.06 9.70
N LYS A 77 -5.19 -8.16 10.46
CA LYS A 77 -5.88 -8.24 11.76
C LYS A 77 -5.30 -7.27 12.77
N ASN A 78 -3.97 -7.17 12.83
CA ASN A 78 -3.26 -6.29 13.75
C ASN A 78 -3.49 -4.80 13.42
N GLN A 79 -3.60 -4.46 12.16
CA GLN A 79 -3.78 -3.08 11.71
C GLN A 79 -5.25 -2.65 11.65
N PHE A 80 -6.13 -3.49 11.13
CA PHE A 80 -7.50 -3.10 10.73
C PHE A 80 -8.59 -4.04 11.24
N GLY A 81 -8.24 -5.07 12.02
CA GLY A 81 -9.19 -6.06 12.53
C GLY A 81 -10.28 -5.50 13.44
N PRO A 82 -11.28 -6.33 13.79
CA PRO A 82 -12.38 -5.92 14.66
C PRO A 82 -12.01 -5.87 16.15
N GLU A 83 -10.86 -6.43 16.54
CA GLU A 83 -10.42 -6.55 17.93
C GLU A 83 -10.02 -5.21 18.55
N ASN A 84 -10.18 -5.06 19.86
CA ASN A 84 -9.88 -3.81 20.58
C ASN A 84 -8.37 -3.44 20.57
N TRP A 85 -7.49 -4.42 20.35
CA TRP A 85 -6.04 -4.20 20.24
C TRP A 85 -5.58 -3.80 18.83
N CYS A 86 -6.50 -3.69 17.86
CA CYS A 86 -6.20 -3.24 16.52
C CYS A 86 -5.60 -1.82 16.54
N ARG A 87 -4.43 -1.66 15.88
CA ARG A 87 -3.62 -0.44 15.99
C ARG A 87 -4.12 0.73 15.12
N TYR A 88 -4.63 0.45 13.93
CA TYR A 88 -4.86 1.48 12.90
C TYR A 88 -6.27 1.48 12.34
N ARG A 89 -7.25 1.03 13.13
CA ARG A 89 -8.66 1.04 12.71
C ARG A 89 -9.11 2.46 12.36
N GLY A 90 -9.69 2.61 11.16
CA GLY A 90 -10.14 3.91 10.64
C GLY A 90 -9.03 4.76 10.01
N MET A 91 -7.77 4.32 10.04
CA MET A 91 -6.70 4.96 9.28
C MET A 91 -6.68 4.44 7.83
N HIS A 92 -6.51 5.36 6.89
CA HIS A 92 -6.35 5.04 5.47
C HIS A 92 -4.87 5.11 5.11
N LEU A 93 -4.13 4.02 5.35
CA LEU A 93 -2.71 3.93 5.03
C LEU A 93 -2.50 3.72 3.53
N LEU A 94 -1.42 4.28 2.96
CA LEU A 94 -1.05 4.09 1.57
C LEU A 94 -0.47 2.68 1.37
N CYS A 95 -1.26 1.80 0.78
CA CYS A 95 -0.91 0.40 0.54
C CYS A 95 -0.40 0.22 -0.88
N PHE A 96 0.64 -0.57 -1.06
CA PHE A 96 1.30 -0.80 -2.35
C PHE A 96 1.89 -2.21 -2.42
N VAL A 97 2.17 -2.68 -3.61
CA VAL A 97 2.86 -3.96 -3.86
C VAL A 97 4.31 -3.75 -4.31
N ASP A 98 4.62 -2.57 -4.81
CA ASP A 98 5.97 -2.08 -5.10
C ASP A 98 6.01 -0.55 -5.15
N ASN A 99 7.22 0.01 -5.19
CA ASN A 99 7.46 1.45 -5.37
C ASN A 99 8.86 1.68 -5.95
N HIS A 100 9.30 2.94 -5.97
CA HIS A 100 10.60 3.35 -6.52
C HIS A 100 11.83 2.94 -5.68
N ASP A 101 11.65 2.36 -4.50
CA ASP A 101 12.71 2.00 -3.56
C ASP A 101 12.83 0.49 -3.33
N VAL A 102 11.92 -0.31 -3.88
CA VAL A 102 11.91 -1.77 -3.76
C VAL A 102 11.86 -2.42 -5.14
N SER A 103 12.19 -3.71 -5.22
CA SER A 103 12.05 -4.47 -6.46
C SER A 103 10.61 -4.41 -6.98
N ARG A 104 10.45 -4.32 -8.30
CA ARG A 104 9.14 -4.39 -8.95
C ARG A 104 8.45 -5.69 -8.57
N ILE A 105 7.16 -5.66 -8.33
CA ILE A 105 6.40 -6.83 -7.86
C ILE A 105 6.47 -7.99 -8.86
N ALA A 106 6.50 -7.71 -10.17
CA ALA A 106 6.66 -8.71 -11.22
C ALA A 106 8.04 -9.43 -11.20
N SER A 107 9.07 -8.80 -10.60
CA SER A 107 10.37 -9.44 -10.34
C SER A 107 10.44 -10.12 -8.99
N GLN A 108 9.66 -9.66 -8.02
CA GLN A 108 9.72 -10.14 -6.64
C GLN A 108 8.92 -11.42 -6.43
N LEU A 109 7.86 -11.61 -7.19
CA LEU A 109 7.04 -12.83 -7.13
C LEU A 109 7.78 -14.02 -7.76
N THR A 110 7.83 -15.14 -7.04
CA THR A 110 8.40 -16.41 -7.51
C THR A 110 7.51 -17.10 -8.54
N ASN A 111 6.23 -16.76 -8.57
CA ASN A 111 5.25 -17.27 -9.54
C ASN A 111 4.49 -16.07 -10.15
N GLU A 112 4.72 -15.83 -11.43
CA GLU A 112 4.10 -14.71 -12.17
C GLU A 112 2.56 -14.79 -12.20
N ARG A 113 1.98 -16.00 -12.10
CA ARG A 113 0.52 -16.18 -12.03
C ARG A 113 -0.10 -15.55 -10.78
N HIS A 114 0.70 -15.24 -9.77
CA HIS A 114 0.24 -14.54 -8.58
C HIS A 114 0.08 -13.01 -8.78
N LEU A 115 0.61 -12.46 -9.87
CA LEU A 115 0.57 -11.02 -10.12
C LEU A 115 -0.86 -10.44 -10.14
N PRO A 116 -1.83 -11.02 -10.84
CA PRO A 116 -3.22 -10.59 -10.76
C PRO A 116 -3.82 -10.73 -9.36
N LEU A 117 -3.46 -11.79 -8.64
CA LEU A 117 -4.00 -12.08 -7.31
C LEU A 117 -3.52 -11.09 -6.25
N ILE A 118 -2.25 -10.70 -6.29
CA ILE A 118 -1.70 -9.74 -5.34
C ILE A 118 -2.31 -8.34 -5.53
N TYR A 119 -2.63 -7.94 -6.77
CA TYR A 119 -3.41 -6.72 -7.03
C TYR A 119 -4.85 -6.86 -6.53
N GLY A 120 -5.47 -8.03 -6.68
CA GLY A 120 -6.78 -8.31 -6.08
C GLY A 120 -6.78 -8.12 -4.57
N MET A 121 -5.73 -8.58 -3.88
CA MET A 121 -5.54 -8.33 -2.45
C MET A 121 -5.34 -6.85 -2.15
N LEU A 122 -4.50 -6.14 -2.92
CA LEU A 122 -4.24 -4.71 -2.73
C LEU A 122 -5.51 -3.88 -2.80
N PHE A 123 -6.35 -4.11 -3.80
CA PHE A 123 -7.61 -3.37 -3.97
C PHE A 123 -8.74 -3.83 -3.06
N GLY A 124 -8.65 -5.04 -2.50
CA GLY A 124 -9.63 -5.60 -1.58
C GLY A 124 -9.36 -5.36 -0.10
N MET A 125 -8.13 -4.98 0.27
CA MET A 125 -7.76 -4.74 1.67
C MET A 125 -8.03 -3.30 2.09
N PRO A 126 -8.17 -3.00 3.41
CA PRO A 126 -8.29 -1.63 3.90
C PRO A 126 -7.06 -0.78 3.58
N GLY A 127 -7.30 0.50 3.29
CA GLY A 127 -6.25 1.49 2.99
C GLY A 127 -6.49 2.17 1.64
N ILE A 128 -5.47 2.88 1.17
CA ILE A 128 -5.46 3.57 -0.12
C ILE A 128 -4.58 2.74 -1.07
N PRO A 129 -5.14 2.02 -2.04
CA PRO A 129 -4.35 1.25 -2.99
C PRO A 129 -3.53 2.20 -3.88
N CYS A 130 -2.24 1.93 -4.00
CA CYS A 130 -1.31 2.68 -4.82
C CYS A 130 -0.62 1.74 -5.80
N VAL A 131 -0.67 2.07 -7.09
CA VAL A 131 0.02 1.36 -8.16
C VAL A 131 1.20 2.21 -8.61
N TYR A 132 2.39 1.65 -8.60
CA TYR A 132 3.59 2.32 -9.09
C TYR A 132 3.61 2.28 -10.62
N TYR A 133 3.98 3.40 -11.26
CA TYR A 133 3.95 3.52 -12.72
C TYR A 133 4.79 2.42 -13.40
N GLY A 134 4.25 1.82 -14.44
CA GLY A 134 4.84 0.70 -15.18
C GLY A 134 4.57 -0.67 -14.54
N SER A 135 4.21 -0.74 -13.27
CA SER A 135 3.88 -2.02 -12.61
C SER A 135 2.53 -2.56 -13.06
N GLU A 136 1.63 -1.70 -13.52
CA GLU A 136 0.37 -2.08 -14.18
C GLU A 136 0.58 -2.81 -15.51
N TRP A 137 1.78 -2.73 -16.08
CA TRP A 137 2.15 -3.47 -17.30
C TRP A 137 2.95 -4.73 -17.00
N GLY A 138 3.28 -4.98 -15.74
CA GLY A 138 4.14 -6.08 -15.33
C GLY A 138 5.63 -5.80 -15.55
N THR A 139 6.05 -4.54 -15.55
CA THR A 139 7.47 -4.16 -15.67
C THR A 139 8.31 -4.85 -14.59
N LYS A 140 9.46 -5.38 -14.99
CA LYS A 140 10.40 -6.09 -14.13
C LYS A 140 11.63 -5.23 -13.87
N ALA A 141 12.08 -5.20 -12.62
CA ALA A 141 13.37 -4.67 -12.18
C ALA A 141 13.64 -5.10 -10.73
N ASN A 142 14.90 -5.35 -10.40
CA ASN A 142 15.33 -5.68 -9.06
C ASN A 142 16.05 -4.51 -8.39
N LYS A 143 15.91 -4.37 -7.08
CA LYS A 143 16.64 -3.33 -6.31
C LYS A 143 18.15 -3.45 -6.45
N SER A 144 18.67 -4.67 -6.62
CA SER A 144 20.09 -4.93 -6.85
C SER A 144 20.66 -4.34 -8.16
N GLU A 145 19.79 -3.99 -9.11
CA GLU A 145 20.17 -3.37 -10.39
C GLU A 145 20.30 -1.84 -10.26
N GLY A 146 20.01 -1.29 -9.07
CA GLY A 146 20.12 0.13 -8.75
C GLY A 146 18.85 0.93 -9.07
N ASP A 147 18.83 2.17 -8.58
CA ASP A 147 17.68 3.07 -8.70
C ASP A 147 17.24 3.37 -10.14
N PRO A 148 18.14 3.53 -11.14
CA PRO A 148 17.73 3.77 -12.52
C PRO A 148 16.86 2.64 -13.09
N ALA A 149 17.11 1.39 -12.72
CA ALA A 149 16.31 0.25 -13.17
C ALA A 149 14.89 0.27 -12.59
N LEU A 150 14.73 0.75 -11.36
CA LEU A 150 13.42 0.89 -10.72
C LEU A 150 12.62 2.11 -11.22
N ARG A 151 13.31 3.14 -11.74
CA ARG A 151 12.77 4.45 -12.13
C ARG A 151 12.88 4.70 -13.62
N VAL A 152 12.70 3.64 -14.41
CA VAL A 152 12.80 3.69 -15.87
C VAL A 152 11.80 4.67 -16.48
N SER A 153 12.24 5.38 -17.54
CA SER A 153 11.35 6.21 -18.36
C SER A 153 10.74 5.38 -19.47
N PHE A 154 9.45 5.56 -19.72
CA PHE A 154 8.73 4.90 -20.79
C PHE A 154 8.42 5.90 -21.90
N GLU A 155 8.68 5.54 -23.16
CA GLU A 155 8.36 6.38 -24.29
C GLU A 155 6.85 6.43 -24.59
N LYS A 156 6.17 5.30 -24.34
CA LYS A 156 4.73 5.17 -24.59
C LYS A 156 4.09 4.34 -23.49
N PRO A 157 2.85 4.67 -23.10
CA PRO A 157 2.07 3.81 -22.22
C PRO A 157 1.72 2.51 -22.94
N GLU A 158 1.64 1.43 -22.17
CA GLU A 158 1.13 0.14 -22.61
C GLU A 158 -0.27 -0.11 -22.03
N TRP A 159 -1.04 -0.93 -22.74
CA TRP A 159 -2.31 -1.42 -22.23
C TRP A 159 -2.40 -2.92 -22.51
N ASN A 160 -2.33 -3.71 -21.47
CA ASN A 160 -2.39 -5.16 -21.54
C ASN A 160 -3.46 -5.73 -20.59
N ASP A 161 -3.61 -7.05 -20.53
CA ASP A 161 -4.62 -7.72 -19.71
C ASP A 161 -4.48 -7.39 -18.21
N LEU A 162 -3.25 -7.20 -17.73
CA LEU A 162 -3.01 -6.79 -16.34
C LEU A 162 -3.49 -5.36 -16.10
N THR A 163 -3.22 -4.44 -17.01
CA THR A 163 -3.70 -3.05 -16.93
C THR A 163 -5.22 -2.99 -16.92
N GLU A 164 -5.86 -3.76 -17.81
CA GLU A 164 -7.32 -3.87 -17.86
C GLU A 164 -7.90 -4.39 -16.55
N LEU A 165 -7.28 -5.42 -15.98
CA LEU A 165 -7.72 -6.00 -14.70
C LEU A 165 -7.55 -4.99 -13.56
N ILE A 166 -6.39 -4.31 -13.45
CA ILE A 166 -6.13 -3.28 -12.43
C ILE A 166 -7.12 -2.13 -12.56
N SER A 167 -7.42 -1.69 -13.79
CA SER A 167 -8.41 -0.64 -14.06
C SER A 167 -9.79 -1.02 -13.52
N LYS A 168 -10.25 -2.25 -13.77
CA LYS A 168 -11.53 -2.76 -13.25
C LYS A 168 -11.55 -2.86 -11.72
N MET A 169 -10.44 -3.31 -11.12
CA MET A 169 -10.30 -3.37 -9.66
C MET A 169 -10.34 -1.97 -9.04
N ALA A 170 -9.66 -1.00 -9.64
CA ALA A 170 -9.65 0.39 -9.19
C ALA A 170 -11.04 1.02 -9.29
N GLU A 171 -11.77 0.76 -10.36
CA GLU A 171 -13.15 1.21 -10.54
C GLU A 171 -14.07 0.57 -9.49
N ALA A 172 -13.99 -0.74 -9.28
CA ALA A 172 -14.76 -1.46 -8.27
C ALA A 172 -14.47 -0.92 -6.86
N HIS A 173 -13.19 -0.68 -6.53
CA HIS A 173 -12.80 -0.08 -5.25
C HIS A 173 -13.40 1.31 -5.08
N LYS A 174 -13.22 2.19 -6.05
CA LYS A 174 -13.72 3.59 -6.03
C LYS A 174 -15.23 3.66 -5.85
N ASN A 175 -15.97 2.75 -6.46
CA ASN A 175 -17.44 2.74 -6.46
C ASN A 175 -18.04 1.96 -5.27
N SER A 176 -17.20 1.34 -4.43
CA SER A 176 -17.66 0.55 -3.27
C SER A 176 -17.32 1.24 -1.96
N LYS A 177 -18.34 1.73 -1.25
CA LYS A 177 -18.16 2.26 0.11
C LYS A 177 -17.58 1.21 1.07
N ALA A 178 -17.88 -0.07 0.86
CA ALA A 178 -17.36 -1.15 1.69
C ALA A 178 -15.85 -1.33 1.50
N LEU A 179 -15.34 -1.23 0.27
CA LEU A 179 -13.89 -1.29 0.01
C LEU A 179 -13.16 -0.03 0.48
N CYS A 180 -13.76 1.15 0.31
CA CYS A 180 -13.13 2.41 0.72
C CYS A 180 -13.14 2.63 2.25
N TYR A 181 -14.23 2.25 2.95
CA TYR A 181 -14.48 2.66 4.33
C TYR A 181 -14.99 1.53 5.23
N GLY A 182 -15.11 0.32 4.72
CA GLY A 182 -15.63 -0.82 5.47
C GLY A 182 -14.62 -1.40 6.46
N SER A 183 -15.10 -2.31 7.30
CA SER A 183 -14.24 -3.10 8.18
C SER A 183 -13.89 -4.43 7.53
N ILE A 184 -12.69 -4.94 7.83
CA ILE A 184 -12.27 -6.26 7.36
C ILE A 184 -12.57 -7.34 8.39
N LYS A 185 -13.05 -8.49 7.91
CA LYS A 185 -13.14 -9.74 8.68
C LYS A 185 -12.49 -10.86 7.87
N ILE A 186 -11.77 -11.74 8.54
CA ILE A 186 -11.14 -12.92 7.94
C ILE A 186 -11.75 -14.15 8.62
N PRO A 187 -12.90 -14.64 8.14
CA PRO A 187 -13.63 -15.72 8.80
C PRO A 187 -12.95 -17.08 8.66
N VAL A 188 -12.22 -17.27 7.57
CA VAL A 188 -11.46 -18.50 7.30
C VAL A 188 -10.04 -18.13 6.95
N LEU A 189 -9.08 -18.80 7.59
CA LEU A 189 -7.66 -18.64 7.33
C LEU A 189 -7.02 -20.02 7.27
N THR A 190 -6.62 -20.43 6.08
CA THR A 190 -5.96 -21.71 5.83
C THR A 190 -4.99 -21.58 4.66
N ASN A 191 -3.92 -22.38 4.67
CA ASN A 191 -3.02 -22.53 3.54
C ASN A 191 -3.33 -23.79 2.70
N THR A 192 -4.28 -24.59 3.16
CA THR A 192 -4.72 -25.79 2.43
C THR A 192 -5.93 -25.44 1.57
N VAL A 193 -5.85 -25.80 0.30
CA VAL A 193 -7.01 -25.80 -0.61
C VAL A 193 -7.80 -27.06 -0.27
N SER A 194 -9.01 -26.91 0.24
CA SER A 194 -9.96 -27.99 0.36
C SER A 194 -10.83 -28.08 -0.88
#